data_71e0210c07a65870d7a11dd2a6a0a20d
#
_entry.id   71e0210c07a65870d7a11dd2a6a0a20d
#
_cell.length_a   1.000
_cell.length_b   1.000
_cell.length_c   1.000
_cell.angle_alpha   90.00
_cell.angle_beta   90.00
_cell.angle_gamma   90.00
#
_symmetry.space_group_name_H-M   'P 1'
#
loop_
_entity.id
_entity.type
_entity.pdbx_description
1 polymer ?
#
loop_
_entity_poly.entity_id
_entity_poly.type
_entity_poly.pdbx_seq_one_letter_code
_entity_poly.pdbx_strand_id
1 'polypeptide(L)'
;MQWMTNILTGLKSLLHKQQIENELDEELESYFQASAAEKVKSGMSPENARHAALVELGSRSVVKHQVWSSRWESTLDSVLLDMKISLRTLAKSPGFTAIALLSIALGIGANTAIFTLIHQVILRNLPVQDPQQLVTFGTSTGGGILGGVDLGFNSMFPWDFAHQLERNPGPFQGIASYSSFGPSVSVRPPSSANTQASAPSAILAPAVLVSGNYFSVLGAQPLFGRTINSSDNATPGSGAVVVVSEHFWRQSLSADPDILGKIITINSAPFIVIGVMPNQFHGIKLDTDPTALWTPIMMQPVILQQPSFLGPNAPYFLEMFARLSPAASSSKAALAQSQLWLNQQIRAGVRATESGTISPARQKEINLLNEPLIPAQRGVSFMRGQYGNSLIILMAVVILVLLIACANLANFLLARAATRQREIATRLALGSSRHRIVRQSLIEALALALLGGVIGLAIAFAATRALIAFVSQGSSNTSLSSTPDATVLLFTLAASLFTGLLFGLAPAIVSARTGAAGSL
;
A
#
# COMPACT_ATOMS: atom_id res chain seq x y z
N MET A 1 -25.29 -12.35 2.79
CA MET A 1 -26.26 -11.24 2.62
C MET A 1 -27.14 -11.00 3.85
N GLN A 2 -27.72 -12.00 4.51
CA GLN A 2 -28.54 -11.85 5.74
C GLN A 2 -27.80 -11.16 6.91
N TRP A 3 -26.51 -11.38 7.09
CA TRP A 3 -25.73 -10.75 8.16
C TRP A 3 -25.56 -9.23 8.00
N MET A 4 -25.37 -8.75 6.76
CA MET A 4 -25.28 -7.32 6.45
C MET A 4 -26.63 -6.58 6.62
N THR A 5 -27.74 -7.22 6.28
CA THR A 5 -29.08 -6.67 6.51
C THR A 5 -29.40 -6.57 8.00
N ASN A 6 -29.00 -7.56 8.81
CA ASN A 6 -29.18 -7.51 10.26
C ASN A 6 -28.37 -6.38 10.94
N ILE A 7 -27.15 -6.09 10.46
CA ILE A 7 -26.33 -4.97 10.97
C ILE A 7 -26.94 -3.62 10.58
N LEU A 8 -27.39 -3.46 9.34
CA LEU A 8 -28.02 -2.21 8.87
C LEU A 8 -29.35 -1.95 9.57
N THR A 9 -30.15 -2.99 9.84
CA THR A 9 -31.41 -2.87 10.59
C THR A 9 -31.15 -2.50 12.06
N GLY A 10 -30.11 -3.07 12.68
CA GLY A 10 -29.73 -2.74 14.04
C GLY A 10 -29.14 -1.33 14.18
N LEU A 11 -28.37 -0.84 13.21
CA LEU A 11 -27.91 0.56 13.17
C LEU A 11 -29.10 1.54 13.01
N LYS A 12 -30.12 1.17 12.24
CA LYS A 12 -31.34 1.96 12.06
C LYS A 12 -32.18 1.97 13.33
N SER A 13 -32.22 0.86 14.10
CA SER A 13 -32.94 0.76 15.38
C SER A 13 -32.31 1.63 16.48
N LEU A 14 -31.00 1.83 16.46
CA LEU A 14 -30.29 2.74 17.38
C LEU A 14 -30.67 4.21 17.14
N LEU A 15 -30.96 4.60 15.90
CA LEU A 15 -31.41 5.96 15.55
C LEU A 15 -32.89 6.20 15.88
N HIS A 16 -33.71 5.14 16.02
CA HIS A 16 -35.15 5.20 16.27
C HIS A 16 -35.54 4.57 17.62
N LYS A 17 -34.64 4.61 18.60
CA LYS A 17 -34.84 4.00 19.93
C LYS A 17 -36.18 4.38 20.58
N GLN A 18 -36.57 5.65 20.48
CA GLN A 18 -37.80 6.16 21.04
C GLN A 18 -39.05 5.55 20.38
N GLN A 19 -38.99 5.26 19.09
CA GLN A 19 -40.06 4.63 18.34
C GLN A 19 -40.25 3.17 18.74
N ILE A 20 -39.15 2.43 18.90
CA ILE A 20 -39.14 1.03 19.35
C ILE A 20 -39.59 0.90 20.81
N GLU A 21 -39.24 1.87 21.67
CA GLU A 21 -39.73 1.94 23.05
C GLU A 21 -41.25 2.14 23.11
N ASN A 22 -41.80 2.95 22.23
CA ASN A 22 -43.24 3.19 22.15
C ASN A 22 -43.97 1.96 21.59
N GLU A 23 -43.45 1.31 20.56
CA GLU A 23 -44.02 0.08 20.01
C GLU A 23 -44.06 -1.07 21.05
N LEU A 24 -42.99 -1.19 21.85
CA LEU A 24 -42.92 -2.18 22.93
C LEU A 24 -43.90 -1.86 24.07
N ASP A 25 -44.11 -0.57 24.38
CA ASP A 25 -45.08 -0.15 25.37
C ASP A 25 -46.53 -0.42 24.92
N GLU A 26 -46.83 -0.22 23.63
CA GLU A 26 -48.14 -0.56 23.02
C GLU A 26 -48.37 -2.08 23.01
N GLU A 27 -47.34 -2.87 22.69
CA GLU A 27 -47.43 -4.35 22.64
C GLU A 27 -47.64 -4.92 24.04
N LEU A 28 -46.93 -4.41 25.07
CA LEU A 28 -47.12 -4.81 26.46
C LEU A 28 -48.49 -4.39 27.00
N GLU A 29 -49.00 -3.21 26.62
CA GLU A 29 -50.34 -2.76 27.00
C GLU A 29 -51.41 -3.65 26.37
N SER A 30 -51.29 -4.00 25.09
CA SER A 30 -52.23 -4.87 24.39
C SER A 30 -52.27 -6.30 24.99
N TYR A 31 -51.11 -6.83 25.37
CA TYR A 31 -50.99 -8.11 26.05
C TYR A 31 -51.62 -8.09 27.45
N PHE A 32 -51.39 -7.02 28.21
CA PHE A 32 -52.00 -6.79 29.51
C PHE A 32 -53.54 -6.75 29.45
N GLN A 33 -54.07 -6.00 28.46
CA GLN A 33 -55.51 -5.91 28.22
C GLN A 33 -56.12 -7.28 27.81
N ALA A 34 -55.43 -8.03 26.98
CA ALA A 34 -55.87 -9.39 26.57
C ALA A 34 -55.91 -10.37 27.75
N SER A 35 -54.85 -10.40 28.57
CA SER A 35 -54.75 -11.24 29.76
C SER A 35 -55.85 -10.87 30.81
N ALA A 36 -56.07 -9.57 31.03
CA ALA A 36 -57.12 -9.13 31.93
C ALA A 36 -58.54 -9.50 31.41
N ALA A 37 -58.77 -9.37 30.10
CA ALA A 37 -60.06 -9.74 29.48
C ALA A 37 -60.35 -11.26 29.53
N GLU A 38 -59.30 -12.08 29.40
CA GLU A 38 -59.43 -13.54 29.53
C GLU A 38 -59.81 -13.96 30.98
N LYS A 39 -59.21 -13.31 31.99
CA LYS A 39 -59.52 -13.52 33.39
C LYS A 39 -60.95 -13.04 33.76
N VAL A 40 -61.44 -11.98 33.15
CA VAL A 40 -62.85 -11.57 33.29
C VAL A 40 -63.78 -12.60 32.68
N LYS A 41 -63.47 -13.17 31.52
CA LYS A 41 -64.26 -14.26 30.89
C LYS A 41 -64.24 -15.54 31.74
N SER A 42 -63.23 -15.80 32.53
CA SER A 42 -63.18 -16.92 33.48
C SER A 42 -63.89 -16.70 34.80
N GLY A 43 -64.62 -15.59 34.96
CA GLY A 43 -65.50 -15.33 36.09
C GLY A 43 -64.90 -14.43 37.19
N MET A 44 -63.75 -13.83 36.97
CA MET A 44 -63.20 -12.86 37.94
C MET A 44 -63.82 -11.47 37.78
N SER A 45 -63.95 -10.73 38.92
CA SER A 45 -64.35 -9.33 38.82
C SER A 45 -63.32 -8.50 38.07
N PRO A 46 -63.71 -7.44 37.34
CA PRO A 46 -62.79 -6.64 36.53
C PRO A 46 -61.58 -6.08 37.31
N GLU A 47 -61.75 -5.72 38.59
CA GLU A 47 -60.67 -5.23 39.44
C GLU A 47 -59.67 -6.36 39.82
N ASN A 48 -60.19 -7.54 40.21
CA ASN A 48 -59.35 -8.66 40.55
C ASN A 48 -58.61 -9.24 39.31
N ALA A 49 -59.26 -9.23 38.14
CA ALA A 49 -58.64 -9.65 36.90
C ALA A 49 -57.46 -8.75 36.48
N ARG A 50 -57.61 -7.43 36.63
CA ARG A 50 -56.53 -6.47 36.43
C ARG A 50 -55.37 -6.66 37.39
N HIS A 51 -55.67 -6.85 38.68
CA HIS A 51 -54.64 -7.10 39.69
C HIS A 51 -53.90 -8.42 39.45
N ALA A 52 -54.61 -9.50 39.09
CA ALA A 52 -54.03 -10.80 38.76
C ALA A 52 -53.14 -10.73 37.48
N ALA A 53 -53.58 -10.01 36.46
CA ALA A 53 -52.75 -9.79 35.24
C ALA A 53 -51.48 -8.98 35.55
N LEU A 54 -51.52 -7.99 36.42
CA LEU A 54 -50.34 -7.24 36.87
C LEU A 54 -49.37 -8.10 37.69
N VAL A 55 -49.87 -9.01 38.54
CA VAL A 55 -49.05 -9.91 39.33
C VAL A 55 -48.38 -10.95 38.42
N GLU A 56 -49.09 -11.44 37.41
CA GLU A 56 -48.60 -12.46 36.47
C GLU A 56 -47.53 -11.90 35.53
N LEU A 57 -47.72 -10.68 35.00
CA LEU A 57 -46.75 -10.02 34.13
C LEU A 57 -45.53 -9.50 34.91
N GLY A 58 -45.62 -9.28 36.19
CA GLY A 58 -44.62 -8.61 36.99
C GLY A 58 -44.52 -7.09 36.68
N SER A 59 -43.48 -6.47 37.18
CA SER A 59 -43.25 -5.04 36.91
C SER A 59 -42.95 -4.81 35.42
N ARG A 60 -43.73 -3.95 34.74
CA ARG A 60 -43.52 -3.56 33.32
C ARG A 60 -42.07 -3.18 33.05
N SER A 61 -41.44 -2.50 34.00
CA SER A 61 -40.03 -2.07 33.86
C SER A 61 -39.07 -3.25 33.84
N VAL A 62 -39.35 -4.35 34.55
CA VAL A 62 -38.51 -5.58 34.57
C VAL A 62 -38.64 -6.35 33.27
N VAL A 63 -39.85 -6.52 32.75
CA VAL A 63 -40.10 -7.21 31.46
C VAL A 63 -39.46 -6.42 30.32
N LYS A 64 -39.68 -5.08 30.29
CA LYS A 64 -39.05 -4.20 29.31
C LYS A 64 -37.52 -4.29 29.35
N HIS A 65 -36.94 -4.30 30.53
CA HIS A 65 -35.49 -4.44 30.71
C HIS A 65 -34.99 -5.83 30.26
N GLN A 66 -35.76 -6.88 30.50
CA GLN A 66 -35.38 -8.24 30.14
C GLN A 66 -35.46 -8.49 28.63
N VAL A 67 -36.49 -7.96 27.96
CA VAL A 67 -36.62 -7.99 26.49
C VAL A 67 -35.51 -7.16 25.83
N TRP A 68 -35.23 -5.97 26.35
CA TRP A 68 -34.15 -5.14 25.83
C TRP A 68 -32.78 -5.76 26.04
N SER A 69 -32.52 -6.37 27.20
CA SER A 69 -31.22 -6.97 27.52
C SER A 69 -30.93 -8.25 26.73
N SER A 70 -31.95 -8.91 26.17
CA SER A 70 -31.79 -10.11 25.31
C SER A 70 -31.47 -9.76 23.84
N ARG A 71 -31.61 -8.49 23.45
CA ARG A 71 -31.29 -8.02 22.09
C ARG A 71 -29.82 -7.69 21.96
N TRP A 72 -29.23 -8.02 20.79
CA TRP A 72 -27.82 -7.70 20.49
C TRP A 72 -27.54 -6.18 20.43
N GLU A 73 -28.56 -5.36 20.13
CA GLU A 73 -28.49 -3.90 20.14
C GLU A 73 -28.15 -3.35 21.55
N SER A 74 -28.60 -4.03 22.61
CA SER A 74 -28.25 -3.65 24.01
C SER A 74 -26.75 -3.75 24.27
N THR A 75 -26.07 -4.67 23.57
CA THR A 75 -24.61 -4.82 23.64
C THR A 75 -23.91 -3.63 23.01
N LEU A 76 -24.40 -3.14 21.85
CA LEU A 76 -23.86 -1.95 21.19
C LEU A 76 -24.11 -0.69 22.03
N ASP A 77 -25.33 -0.50 22.56
CA ASP A 77 -25.64 0.62 23.47
C ASP A 77 -24.70 0.62 24.68
N SER A 78 -24.44 -0.54 25.25
CA SER A 78 -23.54 -0.67 26.39
C SER A 78 -22.08 -0.36 26.03
N VAL A 79 -21.63 -0.74 24.84
CA VAL A 79 -20.27 -0.40 24.34
C VAL A 79 -20.16 1.11 24.08
N LEU A 80 -21.15 1.73 23.46
CA LEU A 80 -21.17 3.17 23.22
C LEU A 80 -21.20 3.97 24.55
N LEU A 81 -21.97 3.50 25.52
CA LEU A 81 -22.00 4.10 26.86
C LEU A 81 -20.64 3.95 27.56
N ASP A 82 -20.05 2.75 27.50
CA ASP A 82 -18.74 2.48 28.09
C ASP A 82 -17.66 3.34 27.40
N MET A 83 -17.73 3.55 26.08
CA MET A 83 -16.84 4.45 25.34
C MET A 83 -17.00 5.91 25.77
N LYS A 84 -18.24 6.40 25.93
CA LYS A 84 -18.51 7.75 26.42
C LYS A 84 -17.99 7.96 27.84
N ILE A 85 -18.15 6.95 28.70
CA ILE A 85 -17.62 6.98 30.08
C ILE A 85 -16.09 6.97 30.04
N SER A 86 -15.47 6.12 29.20
CA SER A 86 -14.02 6.04 29.03
C SER A 86 -13.44 7.38 28.59
N LEU A 87 -14.02 8.02 27.57
CA LEU A 87 -13.58 9.34 27.09
C LEU A 87 -13.67 10.41 28.17
N ARG A 88 -14.77 10.43 28.96
CA ARG A 88 -14.90 11.37 30.10
C ARG A 88 -13.87 11.10 31.20
N THR A 89 -13.55 9.83 31.43
CA THR A 89 -12.55 9.43 32.41
C THR A 89 -11.15 9.84 31.99
N LEU A 90 -10.83 9.71 30.71
CA LEU A 90 -9.57 10.18 30.12
C LEU A 90 -9.45 11.72 30.21
N ALA A 91 -10.54 12.44 29.95
CA ALA A 91 -10.57 13.91 30.06
C ALA A 91 -10.33 14.41 31.48
N LYS A 92 -10.71 13.63 32.52
CA LYS A 92 -10.50 13.98 33.94
C LYS A 92 -9.03 13.80 34.40
N SER A 93 -8.20 13.10 33.64
CA SER A 93 -6.77 12.89 33.94
C SER A 93 -5.89 13.32 32.76
N PRO A 94 -5.80 14.64 32.47
CA PRO A 94 -5.20 15.13 31.22
C PRO A 94 -3.69 14.81 31.12
N GLY A 95 -2.93 14.88 32.19
CA GLY A 95 -1.49 14.57 32.19
C GLY A 95 -1.21 13.11 31.82
N PHE A 96 -1.94 12.17 32.43
CA PHE A 96 -1.83 10.76 32.10
C PHE A 96 -2.22 10.50 30.62
N THR A 97 -3.36 11.04 30.21
CA THR A 97 -3.89 10.85 28.85
C THR A 97 -2.93 11.41 27.80
N ALA A 98 -2.34 12.58 28.05
CA ALA A 98 -1.37 13.19 27.15
C ALA A 98 -0.11 12.32 27.00
N ILE A 99 0.48 11.83 28.10
CA ILE A 99 1.67 10.96 28.06
C ILE A 99 1.34 9.65 27.35
N ALA A 100 0.21 9.03 27.66
CA ALA A 100 -0.24 7.79 27.03
C ALA A 100 -0.45 7.97 25.52
N LEU A 101 -1.18 9.02 25.12
CA LEU A 101 -1.43 9.33 23.71
C LEU A 101 -0.15 9.66 22.96
N LEU A 102 0.77 10.44 23.53
CA LEU A 102 2.06 10.75 22.91
C LEU A 102 2.91 9.50 22.71
N SER A 103 2.98 8.62 23.72
CA SER A 103 3.75 7.36 23.63
C SER A 103 3.20 6.43 22.55
N ILE A 104 1.86 6.25 22.51
CA ILE A 104 1.19 5.43 21.50
C ILE A 104 1.33 6.06 20.11
N ALA A 105 1.08 7.36 20.00
CA ALA A 105 1.12 8.08 18.73
C ALA A 105 2.53 8.06 18.12
N LEU A 106 3.57 8.23 18.93
CA LEU A 106 4.94 8.16 18.46
C LEU A 106 5.31 6.73 18.03
N GLY A 107 4.93 5.73 18.83
CA GLY A 107 5.19 4.31 18.52
C GLY A 107 4.45 3.86 17.26
N ILE A 108 3.15 4.09 17.14
CA ILE A 108 2.35 3.73 15.96
C ILE A 108 2.78 4.58 14.77
N GLY A 109 3.02 5.89 14.97
CA GLY A 109 3.43 6.81 13.93
C GLY A 109 4.77 6.43 13.28
N ALA A 110 5.77 6.10 14.08
CA ALA A 110 7.07 5.63 13.59
C ALA A 110 6.93 4.32 12.81
N ASN A 111 6.19 3.33 13.34
CA ASN A 111 5.91 2.08 12.63
C ASN A 111 5.17 2.31 11.31
N THR A 112 4.17 3.19 11.30
CA THR A 112 3.41 3.52 10.09
C THR A 112 4.28 4.23 9.05
N ALA A 113 5.15 5.16 9.46
CA ALA A 113 6.07 5.84 8.55
C ALA A 113 7.04 4.85 7.88
N ILE A 114 7.67 3.97 8.67
CA ILE A 114 8.59 2.95 8.13
C ILE A 114 7.83 1.94 7.26
N PHE A 115 6.63 1.50 7.68
CA PHE A 115 5.80 0.63 6.86
C PHE A 115 5.42 1.26 5.53
N THR A 116 5.12 2.57 5.51
CA THR A 116 4.83 3.30 4.27
C THR A 116 6.00 3.23 3.29
N LEU A 117 7.23 3.42 3.78
CA LEU A 117 8.44 3.29 2.96
C LEU A 117 8.66 1.85 2.48
N ILE A 118 8.52 0.87 3.37
CA ILE A 118 8.62 -0.55 3.00
C ILE A 118 7.57 -0.92 1.96
N HIS A 119 6.33 -0.46 2.15
CA HIS A 119 5.24 -0.72 1.20
C HIS A 119 5.56 -0.16 -0.18
N GLN A 120 6.03 1.07 -0.27
CA GLN A 120 6.33 1.71 -1.55
C GLN A 120 7.58 1.13 -2.23
N VAL A 121 8.66 0.87 -1.47
CA VAL A 121 9.94 0.44 -2.02
C VAL A 121 9.99 -1.08 -2.25
N ILE A 122 9.40 -1.86 -1.33
CA ILE A 122 9.57 -3.32 -1.31
C ILE A 122 8.31 -4.07 -1.78
N LEU A 123 7.11 -3.65 -1.35
CA LEU A 123 5.90 -4.47 -1.47
C LEU A 123 5.01 -4.11 -2.66
N ARG A 124 4.98 -2.86 -3.08
CA ARG A 124 4.07 -2.38 -4.13
C ARG A 124 4.39 -3.00 -5.47
N ASN A 125 3.37 -3.58 -6.11
CA ASN A 125 3.49 -4.08 -7.48
C ASN A 125 3.39 -2.93 -8.50
N LEU A 126 3.94 -3.17 -9.69
CA LEU A 126 3.78 -2.27 -10.82
C LEU A 126 2.30 -2.13 -11.19
N PRO A 127 1.82 -0.93 -11.55
CA PRO A 127 0.45 -0.69 -11.99
C PRO A 127 0.26 -1.06 -13.46
N VAL A 128 0.52 -2.32 -13.78
CA VAL A 128 0.43 -2.89 -15.14
C VAL A 128 -0.40 -4.17 -15.11
N GLN A 129 -0.81 -4.65 -16.29
CA GLN A 129 -1.57 -5.87 -16.41
C GLN A 129 -0.71 -7.09 -16.02
N ASP A 130 -1.24 -7.98 -15.16
CA ASP A 130 -0.61 -9.23 -14.73
C ASP A 130 0.88 -9.09 -14.37
N PRO A 131 1.24 -8.23 -13.39
CA PRO A 131 2.64 -7.94 -13.07
C PRO A 131 3.44 -9.17 -12.63
N GLN A 132 2.77 -10.22 -12.10
CA GLN A 132 3.39 -11.49 -11.71
C GLN A 132 3.99 -12.28 -12.89
N GLN A 133 3.62 -11.95 -14.13
CA GLN A 133 4.18 -12.56 -15.33
C GLN A 133 5.48 -11.87 -15.79
N LEU A 134 5.83 -10.73 -15.19
CA LEU A 134 7.03 -10.00 -15.58
C LEU A 134 8.27 -10.59 -14.90
N VAL A 135 9.33 -10.75 -15.69
CA VAL A 135 10.67 -11.15 -15.24
C VAL A 135 11.72 -10.25 -15.87
N THR A 136 12.78 -9.97 -15.14
CA THR A 136 14.00 -9.35 -15.68
C THR A 136 15.10 -10.38 -15.79
N PHE A 137 16.03 -10.13 -16.68
CA PHE A 137 17.23 -10.93 -16.82
C PHE A 137 18.21 -10.44 -15.75
N GLY A 138 18.45 -11.29 -14.75
CA GLY A 138 19.22 -10.94 -13.57
C GLY A 138 20.73 -10.98 -13.81
N THR A 139 21.48 -10.61 -12.78
CA THR A 139 22.93 -10.69 -12.78
C THR A 139 23.40 -12.14 -12.81
N SER A 140 24.39 -12.43 -13.63
CA SER A 140 25.07 -13.71 -13.55
C SER A 140 26.04 -13.75 -12.37
N THR A 141 26.18 -14.90 -11.75
CA THR A 141 27.17 -15.13 -10.69
C THR A 141 28.63 -15.15 -11.18
N GLY A 142 28.84 -15.03 -12.49
CA GLY A 142 30.14 -15.16 -13.14
C GLY A 142 30.81 -13.87 -13.62
N GLY A 143 30.28 -12.70 -13.26
CA GLY A 143 30.81 -11.41 -13.69
C GLY A 143 30.59 -11.12 -15.18
N GLY A 144 29.96 -9.99 -15.46
CA GLY A 144 29.79 -9.36 -16.76
C GLY A 144 29.72 -10.27 -17.99
N ILE A 145 28.57 -10.85 -18.21
CA ILE A 145 28.33 -11.55 -19.49
C ILE A 145 28.38 -10.52 -20.60
N LEU A 146 29.08 -10.87 -21.70
CA LEU A 146 29.27 -9.96 -22.84
C LEU A 146 29.99 -8.65 -22.48
N GLY A 147 30.83 -8.64 -21.43
CA GLY A 147 31.55 -7.44 -20.99
C GLY A 147 30.67 -6.35 -20.38
N GLY A 148 29.43 -6.67 -20.01
CA GLY A 148 28.54 -5.75 -19.32
C GLY A 148 29.04 -5.41 -17.92
N VAL A 149 28.75 -4.20 -17.47
CA VAL A 149 29.00 -3.80 -16.07
C VAL A 149 27.89 -4.39 -15.22
N ASP A 150 28.25 -5.26 -14.29
CA ASP A 150 27.32 -5.75 -13.27
C ASP A 150 27.03 -4.61 -12.28
N LEU A 151 25.84 -4.02 -12.42
CA LEU A 151 25.34 -3.02 -11.47
C LEU A 151 24.66 -3.64 -10.25
N GLY A 152 24.79 -4.96 -10.08
CA GLY A 152 24.26 -5.68 -8.92
C GLY A 152 22.76 -6.06 -9.03
N PHE A 153 22.06 -5.73 -10.14
CA PHE A 153 20.63 -5.99 -10.29
C PHE A 153 20.26 -6.71 -11.58
N ASN A 154 20.71 -6.19 -12.73
CA ASN A 154 20.43 -6.75 -14.05
C ASN A 154 21.69 -6.67 -14.91
N SER A 155 21.85 -7.64 -15.82
CA SER A 155 22.91 -7.56 -16.81
C SER A 155 22.54 -6.60 -17.93
N MET A 156 23.53 -5.88 -18.44
CA MET A 156 23.38 -5.05 -19.61
C MET A 156 23.70 -5.83 -20.88
N PHE A 157 23.00 -5.48 -21.95
CA PHE A 157 23.10 -6.14 -23.25
C PHE A 157 23.40 -5.13 -24.37
N PRO A 158 24.13 -5.54 -25.43
CA PRO A 158 24.30 -4.72 -26.62
C PRO A 158 23.02 -4.74 -27.46
N TRP A 159 22.84 -3.70 -28.27
CA TRP A 159 21.66 -3.52 -29.11
C TRP A 159 21.36 -4.74 -30.00
N ASP A 160 22.36 -5.28 -30.74
CA ASP A 160 22.14 -6.37 -31.69
C ASP A 160 21.56 -7.60 -31.02
N PHE A 161 22.07 -7.97 -29.85
CA PHE A 161 21.58 -9.09 -29.07
C PHE A 161 20.18 -8.86 -28.53
N ALA A 162 19.93 -7.68 -27.95
CA ALA A 162 18.63 -7.31 -27.44
C ALA A 162 17.57 -7.33 -28.54
N HIS A 163 17.87 -6.72 -29.69
CA HIS A 163 16.98 -6.70 -30.85
C HIS A 163 16.70 -8.09 -31.43
N GLN A 164 17.69 -8.99 -31.44
CA GLN A 164 17.50 -10.39 -31.85
C GLN A 164 16.50 -11.10 -30.93
N LEU A 165 16.62 -10.94 -29.61
CA LEU A 165 15.73 -11.57 -28.65
C LEU A 165 14.32 -10.96 -28.70
N GLU A 166 14.18 -9.64 -28.93
CA GLU A 166 12.89 -8.97 -29.11
C GLU A 166 12.11 -9.52 -30.31
N ARG A 167 12.81 -9.82 -31.41
CA ARG A 167 12.20 -10.41 -32.62
C ARG A 167 11.88 -11.89 -32.48
N ASN A 168 12.62 -12.61 -31.65
CA ASN A 168 12.49 -14.04 -31.45
C ASN A 168 12.40 -14.36 -29.95
N PRO A 169 11.26 -14.06 -29.29
CA PRO A 169 11.14 -14.14 -27.84
C PRO A 169 11.04 -15.57 -27.28
N GLY A 170 11.04 -16.59 -28.13
CA GLY A 170 11.01 -18.00 -27.72
C GLY A 170 9.82 -18.35 -26.83
N PRO A 171 10.04 -18.82 -25.60
CA PRO A 171 8.97 -19.24 -24.69
C PRO A 171 8.25 -18.07 -23.99
N PHE A 172 8.72 -16.83 -24.19
CA PHE A 172 8.12 -15.63 -23.63
C PHE A 172 7.02 -15.09 -24.56
N GLN A 173 6.02 -14.39 -24.00
CA GLN A 173 5.02 -13.67 -24.80
C GLN A 173 5.64 -12.47 -25.52
N GLY A 174 6.69 -11.91 -24.95
CA GLY A 174 7.46 -10.81 -25.51
C GLY A 174 8.64 -10.49 -24.63
N ILE A 175 9.69 -9.98 -25.26
CA ILE A 175 10.90 -9.47 -24.62
C ILE A 175 11.03 -8.03 -25.05
N ALA A 176 11.34 -7.13 -24.12
CA ALA A 176 11.51 -5.71 -24.37
C ALA A 176 12.79 -5.22 -23.70
N SER A 177 13.36 -4.15 -24.23
CA SER A 177 14.56 -3.54 -23.70
C SER A 177 14.35 -2.04 -23.38
N TYR A 178 15.20 -1.54 -22.50
CA TYR A 178 15.24 -0.13 -22.11
C TYR A 178 16.67 0.26 -21.71
N SER A 179 16.98 1.57 -21.76
CA SER A 179 18.31 2.03 -21.36
C SER A 179 18.55 1.86 -19.86
N SER A 180 19.70 1.28 -19.51
CA SER A 180 20.11 1.05 -18.12
C SER A 180 20.23 2.35 -17.33
N PHE A 181 20.63 3.42 -17.98
CA PHE A 181 20.71 4.76 -17.40
C PHE A 181 19.73 5.70 -18.10
N GLY A 182 19.02 6.51 -17.30
CA GLY A 182 18.13 7.57 -17.77
C GLY A 182 18.85 8.91 -17.71
N PRO A 183 19.28 9.48 -18.85
CA PRO A 183 19.90 10.80 -18.84
C PRO A 183 18.87 11.87 -18.49
N SER A 184 19.30 12.90 -17.77
CA SER A 184 18.53 14.14 -17.69
C SER A 184 18.71 14.91 -19.00
N VAL A 185 17.62 15.08 -19.73
CA VAL A 185 17.60 15.79 -21.01
C VAL A 185 17.04 17.20 -20.84
N SER A 186 17.52 18.12 -21.67
CA SER A 186 17.00 19.48 -21.75
C SER A 186 15.72 19.49 -22.58
N VAL A 187 14.60 19.88 -21.99
CA VAL A 187 13.29 19.95 -22.65
C VAL A 187 12.82 21.40 -22.73
N ARG A 188 12.45 21.84 -23.92
CA ARG A 188 11.75 23.13 -24.13
C ARG A 188 10.29 22.82 -24.49
N PRO A 189 9.34 23.36 -23.73
CA PRO A 189 7.92 23.25 -24.06
C PRO A 189 7.59 23.89 -25.44
N PRO A 190 6.43 23.53 -26.01
CA PRO A 190 5.96 24.17 -27.24
C PRO A 190 5.89 25.70 -27.05
N SER A 191 6.39 26.47 -28.00
CA SER A 191 6.20 27.94 -27.97
C SER A 191 4.73 28.25 -28.25
N SER A 192 4.09 28.92 -27.32
CA SER A 192 2.76 29.47 -27.54
C SER A 192 2.86 30.63 -28.55
N ALA A 193 2.14 30.54 -29.66
CA ALA A 193 2.17 31.52 -30.75
C ALA A 193 1.74 32.95 -30.33
N ASN A 194 1.24 33.13 -29.10
CA ASN A 194 0.64 34.36 -28.62
C ASN A 194 1.46 35.14 -27.57
N THR A 195 2.65 34.67 -27.20
CA THR A 195 3.45 35.38 -26.22
C THR A 195 4.76 35.86 -26.86
N GLN A 196 4.90 37.16 -27.12
CA GLN A 196 6.18 37.85 -27.38
C GLN A 196 7.10 37.85 -26.14
N ALA A 197 6.80 37.07 -25.13
CA ALA A 197 7.62 36.85 -23.95
C ALA A 197 8.69 35.78 -24.26
N SER A 198 9.87 35.98 -23.71
CA SER A 198 11.09 35.16 -23.79
C SER A 198 10.81 33.69 -24.06
N ALA A 199 11.56 33.06 -24.97
CA ALA A 199 11.48 31.63 -25.22
C ALA A 199 11.43 30.84 -23.87
N PRO A 200 10.52 29.89 -23.71
CA PRO A 200 10.38 29.17 -22.46
C PRO A 200 11.73 28.56 -22.06
N SER A 201 12.09 28.74 -20.79
CA SER A 201 13.35 28.21 -20.24
C SER A 201 13.40 26.68 -20.38
N ALA A 202 14.58 26.17 -20.70
CA ALA A 202 14.78 24.73 -20.76
C ALA A 202 14.66 24.11 -19.38
N ILE A 203 13.96 22.97 -19.29
CA ILE A 203 13.72 22.20 -18.09
C ILE A 203 14.51 20.91 -18.21
N LEU A 204 15.22 20.50 -17.16
CA LEU A 204 15.85 19.17 -17.12
C LEU A 204 14.81 18.13 -16.72
N ALA A 205 14.71 17.05 -17.50
CA ALA A 205 13.77 15.97 -17.28
C ALA A 205 14.44 14.59 -17.48
N PRO A 206 14.20 13.61 -16.60
CA PRO A 206 14.71 12.26 -16.77
C PRO A 206 14.01 11.56 -17.93
N ALA A 207 14.80 11.02 -18.86
CA ALA A 207 14.33 10.31 -20.04
C ALA A 207 14.84 8.87 -20.06
N VAL A 208 14.03 7.95 -20.59
CA VAL A 208 14.40 6.56 -20.81
C VAL A 208 14.18 6.19 -22.27
N LEU A 209 15.18 5.57 -22.85
CA LEU A 209 15.09 4.98 -24.19
C LEU A 209 14.43 3.62 -24.09
N VAL A 210 13.42 3.34 -24.92
CA VAL A 210 12.63 2.11 -24.84
C VAL A 210 12.48 1.44 -26.21
N SER A 211 12.40 0.12 -26.23
CA SER A 211 12.07 -0.65 -27.43
C SER A 211 10.64 -0.38 -27.89
N GLY A 212 10.36 -0.65 -29.17
CA GLY A 212 9.05 -0.40 -29.75
C GLY A 212 7.91 -1.20 -29.11
N ASN A 213 8.22 -2.33 -28.49
CA ASN A 213 7.26 -3.20 -27.81
C ASN A 213 7.25 -3.04 -26.27
N TYR A 214 7.98 -2.07 -25.73
CA TYR A 214 8.13 -1.85 -24.28
C TYR A 214 6.79 -1.77 -23.54
N PHE A 215 5.89 -0.90 -23.97
CA PHE A 215 4.60 -0.69 -23.33
C PHE A 215 3.66 -1.88 -23.49
N SER A 216 3.67 -2.53 -24.65
CA SER A 216 2.83 -3.72 -24.90
C SER A 216 3.28 -4.92 -24.07
N VAL A 217 4.60 -5.14 -23.91
CA VAL A 217 5.14 -6.20 -23.05
C VAL A 217 4.85 -5.90 -21.58
N LEU A 218 4.90 -4.64 -21.14
CA LEU A 218 4.47 -4.24 -19.80
C LEU A 218 2.95 -4.34 -19.59
N GLY A 219 2.16 -4.36 -20.66
CA GLY A 219 0.70 -4.26 -20.56
C GLY A 219 0.23 -2.91 -20.03
N ALA A 220 0.99 -1.84 -20.33
CA ALA A 220 0.71 -0.49 -19.88
C ALA A 220 -0.09 0.29 -20.91
N GLN A 221 -1.12 1.03 -20.45
CA GLN A 221 -1.99 1.84 -21.30
C GLN A 221 -1.77 3.32 -21.03
N PRO A 222 -1.79 4.18 -22.05
CA PRO A 222 -1.70 5.63 -21.88
C PRO A 222 -3.01 6.18 -21.28
N LEU A 223 -2.92 7.32 -20.60
CA LEU A 223 -4.08 8.07 -20.14
C LEU A 223 -4.88 8.61 -21.34
N PHE A 224 -4.18 9.13 -22.34
CA PHE A 224 -4.69 9.52 -23.66
C PHE A 224 -3.57 9.49 -24.69
N GLY A 225 -3.94 9.43 -25.97
CA GLY A 225 -3.01 9.26 -27.06
C GLY A 225 -2.62 7.79 -27.28
N ARG A 226 -1.39 7.55 -27.72
CA ARG A 226 -0.83 6.22 -27.94
C ARG A 226 0.57 6.06 -27.33
N THR A 227 0.98 4.83 -27.16
CA THR A 227 2.35 4.49 -26.75
C THR A 227 3.26 4.31 -27.97
N ILE A 228 4.59 4.23 -27.71
CA ILE A 228 5.59 3.90 -28.72
C ILE A 228 5.33 2.47 -29.20
N ASN A 229 5.48 2.26 -30.50
CA ASN A 229 5.33 0.96 -31.16
C ASN A 229 6.56 0.65 -32.05
N SER A 230 6.56 -0.52 -32.69
CA SER A 230 7.69 -0.96 -33.50
C SER A 230 7.95 -0.08 -34.72
N SER A 231 6.95 0.60 -35.29
CA SER A 231 7.15 1.51 -36.42
C SER A 231 7.87 2.79 -36.03
N ASP A 232 7.68 3.24 -34.77
CA ASP A 232 8.39 4.41 -34.23
C ASP A 232 9.88 4.08 -33.94
N ASN A 233 10.24 2.80 -33.87
CA ASN A 233 11.58 2.31 -33.51
C ASN A 233 12.24 1.53 -34.65
N ALA A 234 11.98 1.88 -35.90
CA ALA A 234 12.41 1.10 -37.07
C ALA A 234 13.86 1.42 -37.52
N THR A 235 14.23 2.69 -37.58
CA THR A 235 15.54 3.12 -38.11
C THR A 235 16.21 4.14 -37.21
N PRO A 236 17.56 4.10 -37.07
CA PRO A 236 18.29 5.07 -36.27
C PRO A 236 18.02 6.53 -36.69
N GLY A 237 17.73 7.39 -35.72
CA GLY A 237 17.43 8.81 -35.95
C GLY A 237 16.04 9.10 -36.53
N SER A 238 15.23 8.08 -36.85
CA SER A 238 13.84 8.27 -37.26
C SER A 238 12.89 8.01 -36.07
N GLY A 239 11.65 8.50 -36.20
CA GLY A 239 10.66 8.30 -35.14
C GLY A 239 10.90 9.21 -33.92
N ALA A 240 11.18 10.50 -34.16
CA ALA A 240 11.30 11.50 -33.10
C ALA A 240 9.95 11.75 -32.41
N VAL A 241 9.48 10.74 -31.68
CA VAL A 241 8.26 10.75 -30.88
C VAL A 241 8.60 10.60 -29.41
N VAL A 242 7.71 11.11 -28.55
CA VAL A 242 7.88 11.03 -27.11
C VAL A 242 6.54 10.75 -26.44
N VAL A 243 6.57 9.87 -25.43
CA VAL A 243 5.50 9.68 -24.47
C VAL A 243 5.93 10.35 -23.17
N VAL A 244 5.04 11.14 -22.58
CA VAL A 244 5.34 11.94 -21.37
C VAL A 244 4.57 11.37 -20.17
N SER A 245 5.09 11.57 -18.96
CA SER A 245 4.34 11.27 -17.75
C SER A 245 3.28 12.32 -17.47
N GLU A 246 2.16 11.95 -16.85
CA GLU A 246 1.11 12.90 -16.43
C GLU A 246 1.67 13.99 -15.51
N HIS A 247 2.60 13.62 -14.62
CA HIS A 247 3.25 14.58 -13.74
C HIS A 247 4.00 15.67 -14.54
N PHE A 248 4.83 15.27 -15.50
CA PHE A 248 5.58 16.19 -16.34
C PHE A 248 4.65 17.03 -17.23
N TRP A 249 3.61 16.41 -17.80
CA TRP A 249 2.60 17.11 -18.57
C TRP A 249 1.89 18.19 -17.76
N ARG A 250 1.49 17.90 -16.52
CA ARG A 250 0.79 18.88 -15.65
C ARG A 250 1.70 20.00 -15.19
N GLN A 251 2.92 19.70 -14.77
CA GLN A 251 3.79 20.70 -14.15
C GLN A 251 4.64 21.47 -15.15
N SER A 252 5.13 20.81 -16.19
CA SER A 252 6.11 21.37 -17.11
C SER A 252 5.52 21.77 -18.47
N LEU A 253 4.39 21.14 -18.85
CA LEU A 253 3.68 21.44 -20.10
C LEU A 253 2.31 22.09 -19.84
N SER A 254 2.10 22.69 -18.65
CA SER A 254 0.91 23.48 -18.27
C SER A 254 -0.41 22.73 -18.40
N ALA A 255 -0.39 21.39 -18.31
CA ALA A 255 -1.56 20.51 -18.49
C ALA A 255 -2.35 20.82 -19.78
N ASP A 256 -1.66 21.17 -20.85
CA ASP A 256 -2.25 21.54 -22.13
C ASP A 256 -3.11 20.39 -22.68
N PRO A 257 -4.44 20.56 -22.83
CA PRO A 257 -5.32 19.50 -23.30
C PRO A 257 -5.04 19.05 -24.73
N ASP A 258 -4.46 19.94 -25.55
CA ASP A 258 -4.13 19.70 -26.96
C ASP A 258 -2.65 19.33 -27.15
N ILE A 259 -2.00 18.75 -26.15
CA ILE A 259 -0.57 18.42 -26.19
C ILE A 259 -0.22 17.36 -27.24
N LEU A 260 -1.16 16.48 -27.61
CA LEU A 260 -0.94 15.44 -28.61
C LEU A 260 -0.67 16.06 -29.98
N GLY A 261 0.37 15.58 -30.66
CA GLY A 261 0.82 16.11 -31.96
C GLY A 261 1.65 17.39 -31.87
N LYS A 262 1.76 18.05 -30.70
CA LYS A 262 2.64 19.21 -30.53
C LYS A 262 4.09 18.77 -30.44
N ILE A 263 4.96 19.70 -30.89
CA ILE A 263 6.40 19.49 -30.89
C ILE A 263 7.00 20.11 -29.63
N ILE A 264 7.74 19.29 -28.88
CA ILE A 264 8.65 19.74 -27.83
C ILE A 264 10.08 19.53 -28.30
N THR A 265 11.00 20.39 -27.85
CA THR A 265 12.42 20.25 -28.21
C THR A 265 13.17 19.52 -27.10
N ILE A 266 13.79 18.38 -27.42
CA ILE A 266 14.61 17.61 -26.50
C ILE A 266 16.05 17.60 -26.99
N ASN A 267 17.00 18.08 -26.18
CA ASN A 267 18.42 18.21 -26.56
C ASN A 267 18.62 18.86 -27.94
N SER A 268 17.86 19.93 -28.23
CA SER A 268 17.86 20.68 -29.49
C SER A 268 17.23 19.96 -30.68
N ALA A 269 16.67 18.78 -30.53
CA ALA A 269 15.93 18.07 -31.59
C ALA A 269 14.41 18.13 -31.35
N PRO A 270 13.59 18.24 -32.41
CA PRO A 270 12.13 18.27 -32.29
C PRO A 270 11.57 16.86 -32.08
N PHE A 271 10.67 16.70 -31.09
CA PHE A 271 9.95 15.48 -30.82
C PHE A 271 8.44 15.73 -30.78
N ILE A 272 7.67 14.85 -31.38
CA ILE A 272 6.20 14.91 -31.37
C ILE A 272 5.68 14.17 -30.13
N VAL A 273 4.87 14.83 -29.30
CA VAL A 273 4.19 14.19 -28.17
C VAL A 273 3.06 13.31 -28.69
N ILE A 274 3.15 11.99 -28.46
CA ILE A 274 2.18 11.00 -28.96
C ILE A 274 1.26 10.43 -27.89
N GLY A 275 1.60 10.57 -26.61
CA GLY A 275 0.78 10.06 -25.52
C GLY A 275 1.25 10.54 -24.16
N VAL A 276 0.35 10.39 -23.20
CA VAL A 276 0.58 10.74 -21.79
C VAL A 276 0.29 9.49 -20.94
N MET A 277 1.27 9.10 -20.10
CA MET A 277 1.12 7.96 -19.18
C MET A 277 0.54 8.41 -17.84
N PRO A 278 -0.31 7.57 -17.20
CA PRO A 278 -0.92 7.89 -15.90
C PRO A 278 0.14 8.17 -14.81
N ASN A 279 -0.19 9.01 -13.85
CA ASN A 279 0.71 9.42 -12.76
C ASN A 279 1.28 8.25 -11.93
N GLN A 280 0.58 7.11 -11.89
CA GLN A 280 1.03 5.93 -11.18
C GLN A 280 2.05 5.08 -11.96
N PHE A 281 2.21 5.33 -13.27
CA PHE A 281 3.11 4.58 -14.14
C PHE A 281 4.47 5.27 -14.24
N HIS A 282 5.51 4.61 -13.76
CA HIS A 282 6.91 5.09 -13.80
C HIS A 282 7.81 4.23 -14.71
N GLY A 283 7.23 3.28 -15.45
CA GLY A 283 7.96 2.27 -16.19
C GLY A 283 8.33 1.07 -15.32
N ILE A 284 9.18 0.17 -15.86
CA ILE A 284 9.68 -0.98 -15.12
C ILE A 284 10.75 -0.58 -14.09
N LYS A 285 11.52 0.47 -14.39
CA LYS A 285 12.59 0.98 -13.55
C LYS A 285 12.05 2.02 -12.58
N LEU A 286 12.25 1.77 -11.29
CA LEU A 286 11.81 2.63 -10.21
C LEU A 286 13.03 3.29 -9.57
N ASP A 287 13.42 4.43 -10.12
CA ASP A 287 14.51 5.25 -9.60
C ASP A 287 14.00 6.35 -8.66
N THR A 288 14.93 7.06 -8.03
CA THR A 288 14.65 8.20 -7.17
C THR A 288 13.92 9.32 -7.93
N ASP A 289 14.37 9.56 -9.18
CA ASP A 289 13.73 10.49 -10.09
C ASP A 289 12.82 9.71 -11.03
N PRO A 290 11.49 9.91 -10.97
CA PRO A 290 10.55 9.21 -11.83
C PRO A 290 10.76 9.61 -13.28
N THR A 291 10.70 8.64 -14.19
CA THR A 291 10.79 8.87 -15.62
C THR A 291 9.76 9.89 -16.06
N ALA A 292 10.22 10.98 -16.65
CA ALA A 292 9.36 12.01 -17.21
C ALA A 292 9.02 11.75 -18.68
N LEU A 293 9.97 11.14 -19.42
CA LEU A 293 9.91 10.98 -20.87
C LEU A 293 10.34 9.57 -21.27
N TRP A 294 9.59 8.97 -22.18
CA TRP A 294 9.97 7.72 -22.87
C TRP A 294 10.14 8.03 -24.35
N THR A 295 11.30 7.68 -24.91
CA THR A 295 11.65 7.89 -26.33
C THR A 295 12.12 6.58 -26.97
N PRO A 296 11.96 6.39 -28.28
CA PRO A 296 12.47 5.18 -28.95
C PRO A 296 13.98 5.02 -28.80
N ILE A 297 14.45 3.77 -28.68
CA ILE A 297 15.90 3.46 -28.62
C ILE A 297 16.62 4.01 -29.86
N MET A 298 15.96 4.04 -31.03
CA MET A 298 16.51 4.60 -32.26
C MET A 298 16.89 6.06 -32.17
N MET A 299 16.38 6.79 -31.16
CA MET A 299 16.76 8.18 -30.88
C MET A 299 17.97 8.29 -29.92
N GLN A 300 18.66 7.18 -29.60
CA GLN A 300 19.80 7.14 -28.69
C GLN A 300 20.87 8.19 -29.00
N PRO A 301 21.33 8.41 -30.25
CA PRO A 301 22.38 9.40 -30.51
C PRO A 301 21.97 10.82 -30.12
N VAL A 302 20.70 11.15 -30.28
CA VAL A 302 20.14 12.47 -29.95
C VAL A 302 19.95 12.62 -28.42
N ILE A 303 19.41 11.61 -27.79
CA ILE A 303 19.09 11.64 -26.35
C ILE A 303 20.36 11.60 -25.49
N LEU A 304 21.30 10.71 -25.83
CA LEU A 304 22.55 10.58 -25.08
C LEU A 304 23.64 11.57 -25.53
N GLN A 305 23.45 12.23 -26.68
CA GLN A 305 24.46 13.12 -27.31
C GLN A 305 25.83 12.41 -27.46
N GLN A 306 25.76 11.12 -27.81
CA GLN A 306 26.90 10.23 -27.96
C GLN A 306 26.87 9.58 -29.35
N PRO A 307 27.99 9.04 -29.86
CA PRO A 307 27.98 8.21 -31.04
C PRO A 307 26.95 7.08 -30.95
N SER A 308 26.53 6.56 -32.09
CA SER A 308 25.51 5.50 -32.12
C SER A 308 25.98 4.24 -31.39
N PHE A 309 25.14 3.77 -30.46
CA PHE A 309 25.26 2.47 -29.78
C PHE A 309 24.41 1.39 -30.47
N LEU A 310 23.93 1.65 -31.69
CA LEU A 310 22.99 0.83 -32.44
C LEU A 310 23.68 0.04 -33.56
N GLY A 311 24.83 -0.54 -33.31
CA GLY A 311 25.60 -1.26 -34.31
C GLY A 311 26.40 -2.40 -33.72
N PRO A 312 27.10 -3.19 -34.57
CA PRO A 312 27.95 -4.25 -34.12
C PRO A 312 29.08 -3.70 -33.24
N ASN A 313 29.43 -4.43 -32.19
CA ASN A 313 30.42 -4.01 -31.18
C ASN A 313 30.09 -2.73 -30.40
N ALA A 314 28.82 -2.37 -30.35
CA ALA A 314 28.35 -1.22 -29.60
C ALA A 314 28.47 -1.45 -28.07
N PRO A 315 28.58 -0.39 -27.27
CA PRO A 315 28.56 -0.51 -25.82
C PRO A 315 27.30 -1.19 -25.27
N TYR A 316 27.43 -1.85 -24.12
CA TYR A 316 26.32 -2.46 -23.40
C TYR A 316 25.58 -1.36 -22.63
N PHE A 317 24.33 -1.13 -22.95
CA PHE A 317 23.55 -0.04 -22.35
C PHE A 317 22.07 -0.38 -22.15
N LEU A 318 21.62 -1.56 -22.60
CA LEU A 318 20.23 -1.98 -22.50
C LEU A 318 20.07 -3.03 -21.42
N GLU A 319 19.08 -2.83 -20.58
CA GLU A 319 18.50 -3.83 -19.70
C GLU A 319 17.29 -4.46 -20.40
N MET A 320 16.97 -5.70 -20.05
CA MET A 320 15.89 -6.43 -20.69
C MET A 320 14.93 -7.02 -19.67
N PHE A 321 13.68 -7.08 -20.05
CA PHE A 321 12.65 -7.79 -19.32
C PHE A 321 11.75 -8.57 -20.28
N ALA A 322 11.04 -9.52 -19.73
CA ALA A 322 10.14 -10.36 -20.51
C ALA A 322 8.81 -10.57 -19.78
N ARG A 323 7.79 -10.86 -20.56
CA ARG A 323 6.52 -11.38 -20.05
C ARG A 323 6.47 -12.87 -20.27
N LEU A 324 6.31 -13.62 -19.17
CA LEU A 324 6.10 -15.06 -19.19
C LEU A 324 4.74 -15.39 -19.82
N SER A 325 4.66 -16.54 -20.50
CA SER A 325 3.36 -17.09 -20.85
C SER A 325 2.59 -17.50 -19.58
N PRO A 326 1.25 -17.55 -19.60
CA PRO A 326 0.47 -18.01 -18.45
C PRO A 326 0.89 -19.39 -17.94
N ALA A 327 1.29 -20.29 -18.84
CA ALA A 327 1.82 -21.61 -18.48
C ALA A 327 3.17 -21.51 -17.74
N ALA A 328 4.06 -20.62 -18.16
CA ALA A 328 5.37 -20.43 -17.54
C ALA A 328 5.28 -19.73 -16.18
N SER A 329 4.31 -18.83 -16.00
CA SER A 329 4.10 -18.16 -14.73
C SER A 329 3.49 -19.06 -13.63
N SER A 330 2.77 -20.11 -14.02
CA SER A 330 2.11 -21.06 -13.10
C SER A 330 2.89 -22.33 -12.82
N SER A 331 3.90 -22.67 -13.64
CA SER A 331 4.66 -23.92 -13.55
C SER A 331 6.15 -23.69 -13.37
N LYS A 332 6.72 -24.25 -12.28
CA LYS A 332 8.17 -24.22 -12.04
C LYS A 332 8.97 -24.89 -13.17
N ALA A 333 8.44 -25.94 -13.78
CA ALA A 333 9.09 -26.64 -14.89
C ALA A 333 9.13 -25.76 -16.15
N ALA A 334 8.04 -25.07 -16.49
CA ALA A 334 7.99 -24.17 -17.63
C ALA A 334 8.87 -22.92 -17.41
N LEU A 335 8.94 -22.40 -16.19
CA LEU A 335 9.88 -21.33 -15.84
C LEU A 335 11.34 -21.78 -16.02
N ALA A 336 11.69 -22.99 -15.55
CA ALA A 336 13.03 -23.55 -15.73
C ALA A 336 13.38 -23.78 -17.22
N GLN A 337 12.40 -24.16 -18.03
CA GLN A 337 12.57 -24.28 -19.48
C GLN A 337 12.85 -22.93 -20.14
N SER A 338 12.12 -21.88 -19.72
CA SER A 338 12.36 -20.51 -20.18
C SER A 338 13.75 -20.00 -19.78
N GLN A 339 14.19 -20.34 -18.57
CA GLN A 339 15.53 -20.06 -18.07
C GLN A 339 16.63 -20.75 -18.92
N LEU A 340 16.44 -22.04 -19.23
CA LEU A 340 17.38 -22.79 -20.06
C LEU A 340 17.47 -22.21 -21.47
N TRP A 341 16.31 -21.86 -22.06
CA TRP A 341 16.29 -21.24 -23.40
C TRP A 341 17.06 -19.91 -23.40
N LEU A 342 16.82 -19.03 -22.42
CA LEU A 342 17.52 -17.74 -22.29
C LEU A 342 19.03 -17.96 -22.21
N ASN A 343 19.49 -18.89 -21.36
CA ASN A 343 20.90 -19.18 -21.19
C ASN A 343 21.55 -19.77 -22.46
N GLN A 344 20.79 -20.54 -23.25
CA GLN A 344 21.26 -21.01 -24.57
C GLN A 344 21.47 -19.84 -25.55
N GLN A 345 20.52 -18.88 -25.60
CA GLN A 345 20.64 -17.69 -26.45
C GLN A 345 21.83 -16.82 -26.03
N ILE A 346 22.01 -16.59 -24.73
CA ILE A 346 23.16 -15.83 -24.22
C ILE A 346 24.48 -16.49 -24.59
N ARG A 347 24.61 -17.80 -24.35
CA ARG A 347 25.83 -18.55 -24.73
C ARG A 347 26.09 -18.53 -26.24
N ALA A 348 25.02 -18.58 -27.05
CA ALA A 348 25.13 -18.45 -28.50
C ALA A 348 25.58 -17.05 -28.91
N GLY A 349 24.99 -16.00 -28.31
CA GLY A 349 25.39 -14.60 -28.52
C GLY A 349 26.86 -14.35 -28.18
N VAL A 350 27.32 -14.82 -27.01
CA VAL A 350 28.74 -14.70 -26.63
C VAL A 350 29.65 -15.38 -27.61
N ARG A 351 29.30 -16.61 -28.06
CA ARG A 351 30.13 -17.30 -29.08
C ARG A 351 30.20 -16.54 -30.40
N ALA A 352 29.11 -15.88 -30.78
CA ALA A 352 29.08 -15.13 -32.04
C ALA A 352 29.93 -13.83 -31.99
N THR A 353 30.24 -13.30 -30.80
CA THR A 353 31.12 -12.13 -30.64
C THR A 353 32.61 -12.51 -30.58
N GLU A 354 32.95 -13.80 -30.34
CA GLU A 354 34.33 -14.26 -30.29
C GLU A 354 34.93 -14.32 -31.68
N SER A 355 36.08 -13.71 -31.86
CA SER A 355 36.84 -13.73 -33.12
C SER A 355 37.82 -14.92 -33.11
N GLY A 356 37.70 -15.83 -34.05
CA GLY A 356 38.62 -16.97 -34.21
C GLY A 356 38.26 -18.23 -33.43
N THR A 357 39.25 -19.08 -33.14
CA THR A 357 39.05 -20.35 -32.42
C THR A 357 38.92 -20.11 -30.93
N ILE A 358 37.78 -20.48 -30.35
CA ILE A 358 37.53 -20.33 -28.91
C ILE A 358 38.41 -21.32 -28.14
N SER A 359 39.22 -20.84 -27.21
CA SER A 359 40.08 -21.69 -26.39
C SER A 359 39.23 -22.60 -25.46
N PRO A 360 39.74 -23.79 -25.06
CA PRO A 360 39.01 -24.68 -24.15
C PRO A 360 38.65 -24.02 -22.81
N ALA A 361 39.49 -23.13 -22.29
CA ALA A 361 39.24 -22.38 -21.08
C ALA A 361 38.05 -21.43 -21.27
N ARG A 362 38.07 -20.65 -22.37
CA ARG A 362 36.96 -19.72 -22.69
C ARG A 362 35.66 -20.46 -22.98
N GLN A 363 35.72 -21.61 -23.65
CA GLN A 363 34.54 -22.47 -23.87
C GLN A 363 33.94 -22.95 -22.54
N LYS A 364 34.76 -23.26 -21.54
CA LYS A 364 34.30 -23.63 -20.20
C LYS A 364 33.63 -22.45 -19.50
N GLU A 365 34.20 -21.26 -19.59
CA GLU A 365 33.58 -20.02 -19.06
C GLU A 365 32.21 -19.76 -19.68
N ILE A 366 32.11 -19.81 -21.01
CA ILE A 366 30.85 -19.63 -21.73
C ILE A 366 29.79 -20.65 -21.27
N ASN A 367 30.21 -21.90 -21.07
CA ASN A 367 29.28 -22.96 -20.62
C ASN A 367 28.78 -22.73 -19.17
N LEU A 368 29.54 -22.04 -18.34
CA LEU A 368 29.17 -21.68 -16.96
C LEU A 368 28.27 -20.45 -16.89
N LEU A 369 28.11 -19.68 -17.96
CA LEU A 369 27.23 -18.54 -17.99
C LEU A 369 25.80 -18.96 -17.62
N ASN A 370 25.24 -18.30 -16.62
CA ASN A 370 23.86 -18.51 -16.14
C ASN A 370 23.23 -17.22 -15.75
N GLU A 371 22.29 -16.76 -16.55
CA GLU A 371 21.52 -15.54 -16.30
C GLU A 371 20.17 -15.91 -15.68
N PRO A 372 19.94 -15.62 -14.40
CA PRO A 372 18.70 -15.99 -13.73
C PRO A 372 17.54 -15.11 -14.17
N LEU A 373 16.34 -15.68 -14.25
CA LEU A 373 15.09 -14.93 -14.38
C LEU A 373 14.66 -14.43 -13.00
N ILE A 374 14.67 -13.12 -12.80
CA ILE A 374 14.28 -12.48 -11.55
C ILE A 374 12.84 -11.96 -11.66
N PRO A 375 11.94 -12.28 -10.72
CA PRO A 375 10.57 -11.74 -10.74
C PRO A 375 10.56 -10.21 -10.72
N ALA A 376 9.90 -9.60 -11.71
CA ALA A 376 9.84 -8.17 -11.90
C ALA A 376 8.45 -7.56 -11.63
N GLN A 377 7.57 -8.29 -10.94
CA GLN A 377 6.23 -7.80 -10.58
C GLN A 377 6.23 -6.48 -9.81
N ARG A 378 7.32 -6.17 -9.12
CA ARG A 378 7.53 -4.94 -8.33
C ARG A 378 8.47 -3.95 -9.02
N GLY A 379 8.77 -4.15 -10.28
CA GLY A 379 9.76 -3.38 -11.03
C GLY A 379 11.20 -3.63 -10.56
N VAL A 380 12.13 -3.01 -11.26
CA VAL A 380 13.56 -2.95 -10.94
C VAL A 380 13.81 -1.69 -10.12
N SER A 381 14.39 -1.81 -8.93
CA SER A 381 14.63 -0.66 -8.05
C SER A 381 16.02 -0.75 -7.42
N PHE A 382 16.85 0.21 -7.73
CA PHE A 382 18.15 0.40 -7.08
C PHE A 382 18.00 0.60 -5.57
N MET A 383 17.02 1.41 -5.17
CA MET A 383 16.73 1.67 -3.76
C MET A 383 16.38 0.40 -2.98
N ARG A 384 15.65 -0.53 -3.60
CA ARG A 384 15.31 -1.81 -2.97
C ARG A 384 16.55 -2.65 -2.72
N GLY A 385 17.46 -2.74 -3.67
CA GLY A 385 18.72 -3.45 -3.52
C GLY A 385 19.60 -2.86 -2.43
N GLN A 386 19.73 -1.54 -2.42
CA GLN A 386 20.62 -0.84 -1.50
C GLN A 386 20.04 -0.71 -0.08
N TYR A 387 18.75 -0.40 0.07
CA TYR A 387 18.13 -0.08 1.36
C TYR A 387 17.14 -1.13 1.87
N GLY A 388 16.82 -2.16 1.09
CA GLY A 388 15.80 -3.14 1.47
C GLY A 388 16.07 -3.81 2.81
N ASN A 389 17.28 -4.32 3.02
CA ASN A 389 17.68 -4.95 4.27
C ASN A 389 17.69 -3.95 5.44
N SER A 390 18.16 -2.73 5.20
CA SER A 390 18.20 -1.67 6.21
C SER A 390 16.79 -1.26 6.65
N LEU A 391 15.83 -1.19 5.74
CA LEU A 391 14.43 -0.90 6.05
C LEU A 391 13.79 -2.01 6.89
N ILE A 392 14.10 -3.29 6.60
CA ILE A 392 13.60 -4.43 7.39
C ILE A 392 14.16 -4.39 8.81
N ILE A 393 15.47 -4.14 8.96
CA ILE A 393 16.11 -4.00 10.28
C ILE A 393 15.50 -2.82 11.04
N LEU A 394 15.32 -1.68 10.38
CA LEU A 394 14.71 -0.50 10.98
C LEU A 394 13.27 -0.79 11.44
N MET A 395 12.50 -1.53 10.64
CA MET A 395 11.15 -1.97 11.03
C MET A 395 11.17 -2.82 12.30
N ALA A 396 12.11 -3.76 12.41
CA ALA A 396 12.25 -4.58 13.61
C ALA A 396 12.58 -3.72 14.85
N VAL A 397 13.47 -2.75 14.71
CA VAL A 397 13.82 -1.81 15.80
C VAL A 397 12.61 -0.98 16.22
N VAL A 398 11.85 -0.44 15.26
CA VAL A 398 10.67 0.39 15.58
C VAL A 398 9.54 -0.44 16.21
N ILE A 399 9.38 -1.70 15.81
CA ILE A 399 8.47 -2.64 16.48
C ILE A 399 8.91 -2.87 17.94
N LEU A 400 10.21 -3.07 18.21
CA LEU A 400 10.71 -3.20 19.57
C LEU A 400 10.45 -1.95 20.41
N VAL A 401 10.66 -0.76 19.84
CA VAL A 401 10.35 0.52 20.51
C VAL A 401 8.86 0.61 20.84
N LEU A 402 8.00 0.20 19.91
CA LEU A 402 6.56 0.13 20.16
C LEU A 402 6.25 -0.83 21.32
N LEU A 403 6.84 -2.01 21.37
CA LEU A 403 6.64 -2.97 22.45
C LEU A 403 7.10 -2.42 23.81
N ILE A 404 8.21 -1.68 23.85
CA ILE A 404 8.69 -1.00 25.08
C ILE A 404 7.68 0.09 25.51
N ALA A 405 7.23 0.93 24.58
CA ALA A 405 6.19 1.93 24.86
C ALA A 405 4.93 1.25 25.39
N CYS A 406 4.65 0.09 24.83
CA CYS A 406 3.61 -0.82 25.19
C CYS A 406 3.73 -1.28 26.65
N ALA A 407 4.81 -1.84 27.04
CA ALA A 407 5.06 -2.31 28.41
C ALA A 407 4.97 -1.14 29.43
N ASN A 408 5.52 0.01 29.09
CA ASN A 408 5.44 1.19 29.94
C ASN A 408 3.99 1.64 30.16
N LEU A 409 3.19 1.68 29.12
CA LEU A 409 1.77 2.04 29.24
C LEU A 409 0.98 1.01 30.04
N ALA A 410 1.26 -0.29 29.87
CA ALA A 410 0.65 -1.36 30.68
C ALA A 410 0.96 -1.14 32.16
N ASN A 411 2.20 -0.83 32.52
CA ASN A 411 2.61 -0.52 33.88
C ASN A 411 1.88 0.73 34.43
N PHE A 412 1.72 1.77 33.63
CA PHE A 412 0.95 2.95 34.02
C PHE A 412 -0.53 2.62 34.26
N LEU A 413 -1.15 1.81 33.39
CA LEU A 413 -2.54 1.38 33.56
C LEU A 413 -2.72 0.49 34.79
N LEU A 414 -1.76 -0.39 35.09
CA LEU A 414 -1.76 -1.20 36.32
C LEU A 414 -1.66 -0.33 37.58
N ALA A 415 -0.75 0.65 37.61
CA ALA A 415 -0.63 1.59 38.72
C ALA A 415 -1.96 2.36 38.94
N ARG A 416 -2.61 2.80 37.84
CA ARG A 416 -3.92 3.47 37.89
C ARG A 416 -5.03 2.53 38.36
N ALA A 417 -5.02 1.28 37.95
CA ALA A 417 -5.98 0.26 38.42
C ALA A 417 -5.84 0.04 39.94
N ALA A 418 -4.61 0.01 40.46
CA ALA A 418 -4.35 -0.12 41.89
C ALA A 418 -4.94 1.04 42.71
N THR A 419 -4.86 2.29 42.23
CA THR A 419 -5.47 3.45 42.89
C THR A 419 -7.00 3.44 42.87
N ARG A 420 -7.61 2.70 41.93
CA ARG A 420 -9.08 2.55 41.79
C ARG A 420 -9.64 1.28 42.42
N GLN A 421 -8.84 0.50 43.14
CA GLN A 421 -9.29 -0.76 43.74
C GLN A 421 -10.53 -0.59 44.64
N ARG A 422 -10.60 0.47 45.45
CA ARG A 422 -11.78 0.75 46.30
C ARG A 422 -13.05 1.01 45.48
N GLU A 423 -12.96 1.72 44.37
CA GLU A 423 -14.09 1.98 43.47
C GLU A 423 -14.56 0.70 42.78
N ILE A 424 -13.61 -0.16 42.35
CA ILE A 424 -13.91 -1.45 41.75
C ILE A 424 -14.56 -2.39 42.77
N ALA A 425 -14.07 -2.43 44.02
CA ALA A 425 -14.63 -3.22 45.09
C ALA A 425 -16.09 -2.81 45.45
N THR A 426 -16.35 -1.51 45.53
CA THR A 426 -17.73 -1.00 45.74
C THR A 426 -18.67 -1.35 44.60
N ARG A 427 -18.24 -1.28 43.35
CA ARG A 427 -19.04 -1.69 42.18
C ARG A 427 -19.35 -3.18 42.17
N LEU A 428 -18.38 -4.04 42.56
CA LEU A 428 -18.58 -5.49 42.69
C LEU A 428 -19.55 -5.80 43.81
N ALA A 429 -19.45 -5.10 44.97
CA ALA A 429 -20.37 -5.25 46.09
C ALA A 429 -21.81 -4.85 45.73
N LEU A 430 -21.98 -3.88 44.81
CA LEU A 430 -23.27 -3.46 44.28
C LEU A 430 -23.79 -4.35 43.12
N GLY A 431 -23.16 -5.53 42.86
CA GLY A 431 -23.65 -6.51 41.90
C GLY A 431 -23.15 -6.35 40.47
N SER A 432 -22.14 -5.51 40.20
CA SER A 432 -21.55 -5.39 38.86
C SER A 432 -20.80 -6.66 38.48
N SER A 433 -21.04 -7.20 37.27
CA SER A 433 -20.35 -8.41 36.80
C SER A 433 -18.86 -8.11 36.47
N ARG A 434 -17.97 -9.07 36.77
CA ARG A 434 -16.52 -8.98 36.45
C ARG A 434 -16.28 -8.76 34.97
N HIS A 435 -17.07 -9.39 34.09
CA HIS A 435 -17.01 -9.21 32.64
C HIS A 435 -17.21 -7.76 32.21
N ARG A 436 -18.10 -7.02 32.87
CA ARG A 436 -18.36 -5.60 32.58
C ARG A 436 -17.15 -4.72 32.93
N ILE A 437 -16.44 -5.02 34.02
CA ILE A 437 -15.24 -4.28 34.42
C ILE A 437 -14.10 -4.53 33.44
N VAL A 438 -13.89 -5.80 33.04
CA VAL A 438 -12.89 -6.19 32.03
C VAL A 438 -13.19 -5.49 30.70
N ARG A 439 -14.45 -5.55 30.25
CA ARG A 439 -14.88 -4.89 29.00
C ARG A 439 -14.66 -3.38 29.04
N GLN A 440 -14.99 -2.72 30.14
CA GLN A 440 -14.78 -1.28 30.30
C GLN A 440 -13.28 -0.91 30.22
N SER A 441 -12.41 -1.67 30.89
CA SER A 441 -10.95 -1.45 30.84
C SER A 441 -10.39 -1.67 29.43
N LEU A 442 -10.91 -2.67 28.72
CA LEU A 442 -10.51 -2.95 27.33
C LEU A 442 -10.95 -1.82 26.38
N ILE A 443 -12.19 -1.31 26.55
CA ILE A 443 -12.71 -0.18 25.76
C ILE A 443 -11.88 1.09 26.03
N GLU A 444 -11.47 1.34 27.29
CA GLU A 444 -10.60 2.48 27.63
C GLU A 444 -9.24 2.37 26.91
N ALA A 445 -8.62 1.18 26.92
CA ALA A 445 -7.37 0.93 26.23
C ALA A 445 -7.48 1.03 24.70
N LEU A 446 -8.55 0.48 24.12
CA LEU A 446 -8.82 0.58 22.67
C LEU A 446 -9.09 2.03 22.24
N ALA A 447 -9.83 2.80 23.03
CA ALA A 447 -10.07 4.21 22.74
C ALA A 447 -8.77 5.01 22.73
N LEU A 448 -7.89 4.79 23.72
CA LEU A 448 -6.54 5.40 23.74
C LEU A 448 -5.71 4.99 22.53
N ALA A 449 -5.72 3.70 22.17
CA ALA A 449 -4.95 3.18 21.05
C ALA A 449 -5.46 3.73 19.70
N LEU A 450 -6.77 3.82 19.50
CA LEU A 450 -7.37 4.40 18.29
C LEU A 450 -7.08 5.90 18.17
N LEU A 451 -7.25 6.67 19.25
CA LEU A 451 -6.90 8.08 19.26
C LEU A 451 -5.41 8.31 19.03
N GLY A 452 -4.56 7.50 19.69
CA GLY A 452 -3.11 7.49 19.45
C GLY A 452 -2.75 7.10 18.02
N GLY A 453 -3.48 6.15 17.43
CA GLY A 453 -3.34 5.75 16.03
C GLY A 453 -3.66 6.85 15.04
N VAL A 454 -4.74 7.63 15.28
CA VAL A 454 -5.10 8.79 14.44
C VAL A 454 -4.02 9.88 14.51
N ILE A 455 -3.56 10.20 15.71
CA ILE A 455 -2.46 11.17 15.92
C ILE A 455 -1.16 10.62 15.30
N GLY A 456 -0.88 9.33 15.51
CA GLY A 456 0.27 8.63 14.94
C GLY A 456 0.28 8.64 13.41
N LEU A 457 -0.88 8.47 12.78
CA LEU A 457 -1.03 8.58 11.32
C LEU A 457 -0.68 10.00 10.83
N ALA A 458 -1.12 11.03 11.53
CA ALA A 458 -0.77 12.42 11.21
C ALA A 458 0.75 12.66 11.35
N ILE A 459 1.36 12.14 12.42
CA ILE A 459 2.82 12.19 12.63
C ILE A 459 3.54 11.42 11.53
N ALA A 460 3.08 10.21 11.18
CA ALA A 460 3.65 9.40 10.10
C ALA A 460 3.62 10.14 8.76
N PHE A 461 2.51 10.77 8.43
CA PHE A 461 2.37 11.57 7.20
C PHE A 461 3.36 12.75 7.18
N ALA A 462 3.46 13.49 8.28
CA ALA A 462 4.39 14.62 8.40
C ALA A 462 5.86 14.14 8.33
N ALA A 463 6.20 13.06 9.05
CA ALA A 463 7.54 12.49 9.06
C ALA A 463 7.95 11.93 7.68
N THR A 464 7.07 11.20 7.00
CA THR A 464 7.32 10.68 5.66
C THR A 464 7.52 11.81 4.67
N ARG A 465 6.71 12.86 4.74
CA ARG A 465 6.85 14.04 3.88
C ARG A 465 8.17 14.78 4.12
N ALA A 466 8.54 14.97 5.37
CA ALA A 466 9.82 15.60 5.74
C ALA A 466 11.02 14.76 5.28
N LEU A 467 10.94 13.43 5.43
CA LEU A 467 12.00 12.52 4.98
C LEU A 467 12.15 12.52 3.45
N ILE A 468 11.05 12.46 2.72
CA ILE A 468 11.06 12.57 1.25
C ILE A 468 11.69 13.90 0.83
N ALA A 469 11.28 15.02 1.43
CA ALA A 469 11.85 16.34 1.15
C ALA A 469 13.35 16.42 1.45
N PHE A 470 13.82 15.76 2.50
CA PHE A 470 15.25 15.69 2.86
C PHE A 470 16.05 14.84 1.86
N VAL A 471 15.53 13.66 1.49
CA VAL A 471 16.19 12.74 0.55
C VAL A 471 16.22 13.29 -0.87
N SER A 472 15.15 13.99 -1.29
CA SER A 472 15.07 14.59 -2.61
C SER A 472 15.94 15.83 -2.80
N GLN A 473 16.62 16.32 -1.74
CA GLN A 473 17.48 17.52 -1.78
C GLN A 473 16.85 18.69 -2.56
N GLY A 474 15.52 18.81 -2.50
CA GLY A 474 14.80 19.87 -3.20
C GLY A 474 14.40 19.54 -4.65
N SER A 475 14.70 18.35 -5.19
CA SER A 475 14.11 17.93 -6.46
C SER A 475 12.61 17.68 -6.25
N SER A 476 11.78 18.38 -7.03
CA SER A 476 10.32 18.29 -6.94
C SER A 476 9.73 16.98 -7.47
N ASN A 477 10.57 16.11 -8.02
CA ASN A 477 10.19 14.90 -8.75
C ASN A 477 10.65 13.65 -7.99
N THR A 478 9.92 13.22 -6.97
CA THR A 478 10.16 11.91 -6.35
C THR A 478 9.05 10.94 -6.71
N SER A 479 9.41 9.70 -7.04
CA SER A 479 8.46 8.60 -7.26
C SER A 479 7.76 8.17 -5.97
N LEU A 480 8.22 8.66 -4.81
CA LEU A 480 7.66 8.34 -3.50
C LEU A 480 6.48 9.26 -3.18
N SER A 481 5.32 8.67 -2.94
CA SER A 481 4.12 9.39 -2.52
C SER A 481 4.04 9.45 -1.00
N SER A 482 3.79 10.64 -0.46
CA SER A 482 3.50 10.80 0.98
C SER A 482 2.04 10.49 1.35
N THR A 483 1.16 10.27 0.35
CA THR A 483 -0.26 9.99 0.63
C THR A 483 -0.43 8.54 1.12
N PRO A 484 -1.06 8.34 2.30
CA PRO A 484 -1.36 7.00 2.78
C PRO A 484 -2.36 6.32 1.84
N ASP A 485 -2.05 5.11 1.42
CA ASP A 485 -2.98 4.25 0.69
C ASP A 485 -3.81 3.37 1.65
N ALA A 486 -4.77 2.63 1.12
CA ALA A 486 -5.63 1.76 1.91
C ALA A 486 -4.83 0.71 2.72
N THR A 487 -3.69 0.25 2.21
CA THR A 487 -2.83 -0.73 2.88
C THR A 487 -2.17 -0.14 4.12
N VAL A 488 -1.68 1.10 4.03
CA VAL A 488 -1.10 1.83 5.18
C VAL A 488 -2.16 2.14 6.23
N LEU A 489 -3.37 2.54 5.81
CA LEU A 489 -4.50 2.77 6.73
C LEU A 489 -4.89 1.49 7.46
N LEU A 490 -4.99 0.37 6.74
CA LEU A 490 -5.29 -0.94 7.33
C LEU A 490 -4.20 -1.40 8.31
N PHE A 491 -2.93 -1.21 7.96
CA PHE A 491 -1.81 -1.50 8.84
C PHE A 491 -1.88 -0.67 10.12
N THR A 492 -2.11 0.64 10.02
CA THR A 492 -2.22 1.54 11.17
C THR A 492 -3.39 1.15 12.08
N LEU A 493 -4.54 0.80 11.48
CA LEU A 493 -5.70 0.31 12.23
C LEU A 493 -5.38 -1.01 12.95
N ALA A 494 -4.77 -1.97 12.25
CA ALA A 494 -4.37 -3.25 12.83
C ALA A 494 -3.35 -3.06 13.97
N ALA A 495 -2.35 -2.22 13.78
CA ALA A 495 -1.37 -1.89 14.80
C ALA A 495 -2.02 -1.23 16.03
N SER A 496 -2.96 -0.30 15.82
CA SER A 496 -3.71 0.36 16.89
C SER A 496 -4.57 -0.64 17.68
N LEU A 497 -5.31 -1.51 17.00
CA LEU A 497 -6.13 -2.54 17.63
C LEU A 497 -5.27 -3.54 18.42
N PHE A 498 -4.18 -4.02 17.82
CA PHE A 498 -3.25 -4.94 18.46
C PHE A 498 -2.62 -4.33 19.71
N THR A 499 -2.16 -3.10 19.61
CA THR A 499 -1.63 -2.32 20.72
C THR A 499 -2.67 -2.17 21.84
N GLY A 500 -3.89 -1.75 21.51
CA GLY A 500 -4.99 -1.60 22.48
C GLY A 500 -5.38 -2.89 23.18
N LEU A 501 -5.37 -4.02 22.47
CA LEU A 501 -5.62 -5.34 23.04
C LEU A 501 -4.50 -5.78 23.99
N LEU A 502 -3.24 -5.66 23.58
CA LEU A 502 -2.09 -6.04 24.41
C LEU A 502 -2.07 -5.28 25.74
N PHE A 503 -2.38 -3.97 25.71
CA PHE A 503 -2.38 -3.17 26.95
C PHE A 503 -3.63 -3.33 27.77
N GLY A 504 -4.79 -3.49 27.11
CA GLY A 504 -6.07 -3.65 27.79
C GLY A 504 -6.18 -4.99 28.52
N LEU A 505 -5.55 -6.06 28.00
CA LEU A 505 -5.65 -7.39 28.59
C LEU A 505 -4.91 -7.51 29.93
N ALA A 506 -3.71 -6.95 30.08
CA ALA A 506 -2.93 -7.08 31.30
C ALA A 506 -3.65 -6.51 32.53
N PRO A 507 -4.09 -5.22 32.56
CA PRO A 507 -4.83 -4.66 33.69
C PRO A 507 -6.21 -5.31 33.84
N ALA A 508 -6.85 -5.72 32.76
CA ALA A 508 -8.15 -6.39 32.80
C ALA A 508 -8.07 -7.74 33.54
N ILE A 509 -7.05 -8.56 33.27
CA ILE A 509 -6.82 -9.84 33.94
C ILE A 509 -6.48 -9.63 35.43
N VAL A 510 -5.62 -8.65 35.74
CA VAL A 510 -5.24 -8.35 37.12
C VAL A 510 -6.45 -7.85 37.93
N SER A 511 -7.25 -6.95 37.37
CA SER A 511 -8.47 -6.44 38.01
C SER A 511 -9.52 -7.54 38.27
N ALA A 512 -9.58 -8.56 37.39
CA ALA A 512 -10.48 -9.68 37.55
C ALA A 512 -10.01 -10.67 38.67
N ARG A 513 -8.68 -10.78 38.90
CA ARG A 513 -8.10 -11.68 39.91
C ARG A 513 -8.07 -11.08 41.33
N THR A 514 -7.82 -9.79 41.47
CA THR A 514 -7.72 -9.10 42.77
C THR A 514 -9.05 -9.05 43.52
N GLY A 515 -10.19 -9.11 42.82
CA GLY A 515 -11.53 -9.21 43.46
C GLY A 515 -11.80 -10.54 44.17
N ALA A 516 -10.96 -11.57 44.04
CA ALA A 516 -11.13 -12.87 44.67
C ALA A 516 -10.32 -13.06 45.98
N ALA A 517 -9.26 -12.26 46.17
CA ALA A 517 -8.34 -12.37 47.30
C ALA A 517 -8.69 -11.46 48.49
N GLY A 518 -9.66 -10.56 48.34
CA GLY A 518 -10.05 -9.60 49.39
C GLY A 518 -11.31 -9.96 50.18
N SER A 519 -11.84 -11.20 50.01
CA SER A 519 -13.03 -11.70 50.71
C SER A 519 -12.74 -12.88 51.62
N LEU A 520 -11.51 -13.05 52.09
CA LEU A 520 -11.11 -13.95 53.14
C LEU A 520 -10.57 -13.17 54.32
#